data_e0611454df4d3cdb83191a9accd5b916
#
_entry.id   e0611454df4d3cdb83191a9accd5b916
#
_cell.length_a   1.000
_cell.length_b   1.000
_cell.length_c   1.000
_cell.angle_alpha   90.00
_cell.angle_beta   90.00
_cell.angle_gamma   90.00
#
_symmetry.space_group_name_H-M   'P 1'
#
loop_
_entity.id
_entity.type
_entity.pdbx_description
1 polymer ?
#
loop_
_entity_poly.entity_id
_entity_poly.type
_entity_poly.pdbx_seq_one_letter_code
_entity_poly.pdbx_strand_id
1 'polypeptide(L)'
;MTVKGIGIDAVDVARFRTSLARTPSMRQRLFTPEELEYVAPKIDPVPSLAARFAAREAVMKAMGLGLGAFGFHEVWVSRAPSGAPSLRITGRALELAVDRGITVWHLSITHTDLVAIAHVVAE
;
A
#
# COMPACT_ATOMS: atom_id res chain seq x y z
N MET A 1 10.20 22.10 3.54
CA MET A 1 9.08 21.27 3.96
C MET A 1 9.51 20.36 5.10
N THR A 2 8.61 20.07 5.99
CA THR A 2 8.91 19.29 7.20
C THR A 2 8.33 17.89 7.07
N VAL A 3 9.13 16.87 7.36
CA VAL A 3 8.65 15.50 7.45
C VAL A 3 7.65 15.41 8.62
N LYS A 4 6.46 14.92 8.32
CA LYS A 4 5.38 14.73 9.30
C LYS A 4 5.33 13.31 9.83
N GLY A 5 5.84 12.35 9.06
CA GLY A 5 5.85 10.96 9.47
C GLY A 5 6.57 10.07 8.49
N ILE A 6 7.02 8.93 8.99
CA ILE A 6 7.62 7.88 8.19
C ILE A 6 6.98 6.55 8.58
N GLY A 7 6.85 5.67 7.59
CA GLY A 7 6.34 4.34 7.80
C GLY A 7 7.07 3.33 6.95
N ILE A 8 7.31 2.18 7.49
CA ILE A 8 7.88 1.06 6.76
C ILE A 8 7.14 -0.21 7.16
N ASP A 9 6.89 -1.06 6.19
CA ASP A 9 6.27 -2.35 6.44
C ASP A 9 6.90 -3.43 5.57
N ALA A 10 7.05 -4.62 6.12
CA ALA A 10 7.58 -5.78 5.42
C ALA A 10 6.54 -6.90 5.50
N VAL A 11 6.22 -7.50 4.37
CA VAL A 11 5.23 -8.58 4.25
C VAL A 11 5.94 -9.84 3.76
N ASP A 12 5.78 -10.93 4.50
CA ASP A 12 6.25 -12.24 4.09
C ASP A 12 5.38 -12.74 2.92
N VAL A 13 6.00 -12.95 1.76
CA VAL A 13 5.28 -13.31 0.54
C VAL A 13 4.61 -14.66 0.66
N ALA A 14 5.26 -15.65 1.26
CA ALA A 14 4.68 -16.99 1.41
C ALA A 14 3.44 -16.97 2.30
N ARG A 15 3.46 -16.23 3.41
CA ARG A 15 2.31 -16.07 4.31
C ARG A 15 1.17 -15.36 3.62
N PHE A 16 1.48 -14.31 2.86
CA PHE A 16 0.47 -13.56 2.11
C PHE A 16 -0.19 -14.43 1.05
N ARG A 17 0.61 -15.23 0.34
CA ARG A 17 0.11 -16.19 -0.64
C ARG A 17 -0.86 -17.19 -0.02
N THR A 18 -0.51 -17.73 1.13
CA THR A 18 -1.37 -18.66 1.86
C THR A 18 -2.69 -17.99 2.26
N SER A 19 -2.64 -16.77 2.74
CA SER A 19 -3.85 -16.01 3.13
C SER A 19 -4.77 -15.77 1.93
N LEU A 20 -4.22 -15.36 0.79
CA LEU A 20 -5.00 -15.16 -0.44
C LEU A 20 -5.63 -16.46 -0.94
N ALA A 21 -4.90 -17.58 -0.84
CA ALA A 21 -5.40 -18.89 -1.26
C ALA A 21 -6.55 -19.36 -0.35
N ARG A 22 -6.44 -19.13 0.95
CA ARG A 22 -7.48 -19.50 1.92
C ARG A 22 -8.73 -18.64 1.79
N THR A 23 -8.57 -17.37 1.45
CA THR A 23 -9.67 -16.41 1.38
C THR A 23 -9.57 -15.62 0.09
N PRO A 24 -10.01 -16.21 -1.06
CA PRO A 24 -9.86 -15.55 -2.36
C PRO A 24 -10.52 -14.17 -2.46
N SER A 25 -11.58 -13.93 -1.68
CA SER A 25 -12.25 -12.62 -1.64
C SER A 25 -11.38 -11.50 -1.08
N MET A 26 -10.26 -11.82 -0.45
CA MET A 26 -9.30 -10.82 0.03
C MET A 26 -8.78 -9.94 -1.11
N ARG A 27 -8.64 -10.46 -2.32
CA ARG A 27 -8.13 -9.66 -3.45
C ARG A 27 -8.99 -8.42 -3.67
N GLN A 28 -10.30 -8.59 -3.81
CA GLN A 28 -11.21 -7.46 -4.04
C GLN A 28 -11.38 -6.60 -2.81
N ARG A 29 -11.30 -7.18 -1.61
CA ARG A 29 -11.45 -6.45 -0.37
C ARG A 29 -10.26 -5.56 -0.05
N LEU A 30 -9.03 -6.04 -0.33
CA LEU A 30 -7.79 -5.31 -0.01
C LEU A 30 -7.35 -4.36 -1.10
N PHE A 31 -7.61 -4.69 -2.37
CA PHE A 31 -7.02 -3.98 -3.51
C PHE A 31 -8.07 -3.36 -4.40
N THR A 32 -7.74 -2.19 -4.97
CA THR A 32 -8.61 -1.49 -5.91
C THR A 32 -8.60 -2.18 -7.27
N PRO A 33 -9.64 -1.93 -8.12
CA PRO A 33 -9.64 -2.43 -9.49
C PRO A 33 -8.39 -2.03 -10.28
N GLU A 34 -7.89 -0.82 -10.09
CA GLU A 34 -6.66 -0.35 -10.77
C GLU A 34 -5.47 -1.23 -10.41
N GLU A 35 -5.30 -1.56 -9.13
CA GLU A 35 -4.20 -2.42 -8.68
C GLU A 35 -4.33 -3.85 -9.20
N LEU A 36 -5.54 -4.40 -9.18
CA LEU A 36 -5.79 -5.75 -9.69
C LEU A 36 -5.56 -5.84 -11.20
N GLU A 37 -5.94 -4.80 -11.94
CA GLU A 37 -5.69 -4.73 -13.37
C GLU A 37 -4.19 -4.67 -13.68
N TYR A 38 -3.44 -3.90 -12.89
CA TYR A 38 -1.99 -3.80 -13.05
C TYR A 38 -1.29 -5.15 -12.91
N VAL A 39 -1.71 -5.99 -11.96
CA VAL A 39 -1.07 -7.29 -11.70
C VAL A 39 -1.65 -8.43 -12.56
N ALA A 40 -2.78 -8.22 -13.23
CA ALA A 40 -3.46 -9.27 -13.99
C ALA A 40 -2.57 -9.98 -15.02
N PRO A 41 -1.71 -9.28 -15.79
CA PRO A 41 -0.84 -9.96 -16.76
C PRO A 41 0.38 -10.65 -16.15
N LYS A 42 0.64 -10.48 -14.86
CA LYS A 42 1.81 -11.10 -14.22
C LYS A 42 1.58 -12.59 -14.00
N ILE A 43 2.63 -13.39 -14.25
CA ILE A 43 2.59 -14.83 -14.00
C ILE A 43 2.34 -15.11 -12.52
N ASP A 44 3.06 -14.39 -11.65
CA ASP A 44 2.84 -14.46 -10.21
C ASP A 44 2.55 -13.05 -9.67
N PRO A 45 1.29 -12.73 -9.40
CA PRO A 45 0.93 -11.40 -8.91
C PRO A 45 1.18 -11.20 -7.42
N VAL A 46 1.45 -12.26 -6.66
CA VAL A 46 1.47 -12.20 -5.20
C VAL A 46 2.54 -11.26 -4.64
N PRO A 47 3.80 -11.26 -5.09
CA PRO A 47 4.79 -10.32 -4.57
C PRO A 47 4.38 -8.86 -4.77
N SER A 48 3.81 -8.53 -5.94
CA SER A 48 3.32 -7.17 -6.22
C SER A 48 2.13 -6.79 -5.36
N LEU A 49 1.22 -7.72 -5.10
CA LEU A 49 0.09 -7.49 -4.20
C LEU A 49 0.56 -7.32 -2.76
N ALA A 50 1.51 -8.14 -2.32
CA ALA A 50 2.10 -8.02 -1.00
C ALA A 50 2.76 -6.64 -0.79
N ALA A 51 3.46 -6.13 -1.81
CA ALA A 51 4.06 -4.79 -1.76
C ALA A 51 2.99 -3.70 -1.64
N ARG A 52 1.86 -3.85 -2.31
CA ARG A 52 0.74 -2.90 -2.24
C ARG A 52 0.03 -2.96 -0.89
N PHE A 53 -0.07 -4.13 -0.31
CA PHE A 53 -0.57 -4.27 1.06
C PHE A 53 0.40 -3.58 2.05
N ALA A 54 1.70 -3.82 1.90
CA ALA A 54 2.73 -3.16 2.71
C ALA A 54 2.65 -1.64 2.60
N ALA A 55 2.35 -1.10 1.42
CA ALA A 55 2.19 0.34 1.23
C ALA A 55 1.05 0.91 2.10
N ARG A 56 -0.08 0.23 2.18
CA ARG A 56 -1.20 0.65 3.06
C ARG A 56 -0.80 0.67 4.53
N GLU A 57 -0.11 -0.37 4.97
CA GLU A 57 0.38 -0.46 6.35
C GLU A 57 1.41 0.65 6.64
N ALA A 58 2.29 0.92 5.70
CA ALA A 58 3.30 1.98 5.83
C ALA A 58 2.66 3.36 5.93
N VAL A 59 1.57 3.62 5.18
CA VAL A 59 0.80 4.88 5.30
C VAL A 59 0.20 5.01 6.70
N MET A 60 -0.39 3.93 7.23
CA MET A 60 -0.93 3.93 8.59
C MET A 60 0.16 4.26 9.61
N LYS A 61 1.32 3.62 9.49
CA LYS A 61 2.45 3.86 10.40
C LYS A 61 2.98 5.28 10.29
N ALA A 62 3.03 5.85 9.09
CA ALA A 62 3.46 7.24 8.90
C ALA A 62 2.54 8.23 9.61
N MET A 63 1.29 7.89 9.82
CA MET A 63 0.32 8.69 10.57
C MET A 63 0.19 8.28 12.04
N GLY A 64 0.95 7.29 12.48
CA GLY A 64 0.86 6.78 13.86
C GLY A 64 -0.42 5.98 14.12
N LEU A 65 -0.98 5.37 13.09
CA LEU A 65 -2.25 4.65 13.15
C LEU A 65 -2.05 3.16 12.89
N GLY A 66 -3.08 2.36 13.18
CA GLY A 66 -3.10 0.93 12.92
C GLY A 66 -4.27 0.53 12.04
N LEU A 67 -4.44 -0.78 11.85
CA LEU A 67 -5.53 -1.35 11.07
C LEU A 67 -6.88 -0.85 11.59
N GLY A 68 -7.78 -0.57 10.65
CA GLY A 68 -9.11 -0.07 10.96
C GLY A 68 -9.22 1.45 10.98
N ALA A 69 -8.11 2.18 10.87
CA ALA A 69 -8.12 3.65 10.84
C ALA A 69 -8.83 4.18 9.59
N PHE A 70 -8.69 3.49 8.47
CA PHE A 70 -9.37 3.81 7.20
C PHE A 70 -9.57 2.53 6.38
N GLY A 71 -10.41 2.61 5.35
CA GLY A 71 -10.70 1.47 4.49
C GLY A 71 -9.55 1.15 3.53
N PHE A 72 -9.41 -0.12 3.18
CA PHE A 72 -8.33 -0.57 2.29
C PHE A 72 -8.38 0.07 0.90
N HIS A 73 -9.56 0.44 0.40
CA HIS A 73 -9.73 1.07 -0.92
C HIS A 73 -9.54 2.59 -0.88
N GLU A 74 -9.30 3.17 0.28
CA GLU A 74 -9.08 4.61 0.40
C GLU A 74 -7.63 5.01 0.11
N VAL A 75 -6.72 4.03 0.16
CA VAL A 75 -5.30 4.21 -0.16
C VAL A 75 -4.89 3.13 -1.15
N TRP A 76 -4.26 3.51 -2.26
CA TRP A 76 -3.73 2.52 -3.21
C TRP A 76 -2.50 3.04 -3.92
N VAL A 77 -1.79 2.11 -4.56
CA VAL A 77 -0.61 2.42 -5.37
C VAL A 77 -1.03 2.59 -6.82
N SER A 78 -0.70 3.74 -7.37
CA SER A 78 -0.87 4.05 -8.78
C SER A 78 0.50 4.13 -9.45
N ARG A 79 0.55 3.92 -10.76
CA ARG A 79 1.79 4.02 -11.51
C ARG A 79 1.73 5.17 -12.49
N ALA A 80 2.78 6.00 -12.50
CA ALA A 80 2.98 7.02 -13.52
C ALA A 80 3.35 6.35 -14.86
N PRO A 81 3.24 7.05 -15.99
CA PRO A 81 3.71 6.54 -17.29
C PRO A 81 5.18 6.09 -17.28
N SER A 82 6.01 6.71 -16.44
CA SER A 82 7.41 6.30 -16.23
C SER A 82 7.56 4.95 -15.52
N GLY A 83 6.47 4.41 -14.96
CA GLY A 83 6.48 3.22 -14.12
C GLY A 83 6.72 3.51 -12.65
N ALA A 84 6.99 4.75 -12.26
CA ALA A 84 7.20 5.10 -10.86
C ALA A 84 5.91 4.93 -10.04
N PRO A 85 5.98 4.29 -8.86
CA PRO A 85 4.81 4.17 -8.01
C PRO A 85 4.50 5.48 -7.31
N SER A 86 3.21 5.73 -7.08
CA SER A 86 2.75 6.85 -6.28
C SER A 86 1.56 6.42 -5.42
N LEU A 87 1.30 7.16 -4.36
CA LEU A 87 0.17 6.89 -3.49
C LEU A 87 -1.03 7.75 -3.89
N ARG A 88 -2.19 7.12 -3.89
CA ARG A 88 -3.49 7.80 -3.95
C ARG A 88 -4.12 7.69 -2.57
N ILE A 89 -4.49 8.83 -2.02
CA ILE A 89 -5.06 8.93 -0.68
C ILE A 89 -6.43 9.60 -0.82
N THR A 90 -7.47 8.95 -0.35
CA THR A 90 -8.85 9.42 -0.47
C THR A 90 -9.64 9.17 0.81
N GLY A 91 -10.88 9.66 0.87
CA GLY A 91 -11.83 9.35 1.93
C GLY A 91 -11.32 9.68 3.33
N ARG A 92 -11.55 8.79 4.25
CA ARG A 92 -11.15 8.96 5.65
C ARG A 92 -9.61 9.08 5.80
N ALA A 93 -8.87 8.35 4.99
CA ALA A 93 -7.41 8.45 4.99
C ALA A 93 -6.94 9.86 4.64
N LEU A 94 -7.59 10.50 3.66
CA LEU A 94 -7.29 11.89 3.29
C LEU A 94 -7.62 12.86 4.43
N GLU A 95 -8.76 12.69 5.08
CA GLU A 95 -9.14 13.52 6.23
C GLU A 95 -8.09 13.44 7.34
N LEU A 96 -7.66 12.23 7.66
CA LEU A 96 -6.63 12.00 8.67
C LEU A 96 -5.29 12.64 8.30
N ALA A 97 -4.93 12.61 7.01
CA ALA A 97 -3.72 13.25 6.52
C ALA A 97 -3.82 14.78 6.61
N VAL A 98 -4.95 15.35 6.21
CA VAL A 98 -5.19 16.81 6.30
C VAL A 98 -5.10 17.28 7.73
N ASP A 99 -5.70 16.56 8.68
CA ASP A 99 -5.65 16.88 10.11
C ASP A 99 -4.21 16.91 10.65
N ARG A 100 -3.31 16.15 10.04
CA ARG A 100 -1.89 16.08 10.42
C ARG A 100 -1.01 17.03 9.64
N GLY A 101 -1.59 17.84 8.76
CA GLY A 101 -0.86 18.78 7.92
C GLY A 101 -0.02 18.10 6.83
N ILE A 102 -0.38 16.88 6.44
CA ILE A 102 0.31 16.13 5.39
C ILE A 102 -0.25 16.52 4.04
N THR A 103 0.63 16.96 3.14
CA THR A 103 0.24 17.38 1.77
C THR A 103 0.97 16.60 0.68
N VAL A 104 2.10 15.97 1.02
CA VAL A 104 2.92 15.24 0.04
C VAL A 104 3.25 13.86 0.61
N TRP A 105 3.14 12.85 -0.25
CA TRP A 105 3.47 11.48 0.08
C TRP A 105 4.56 10.97 -0.85
N HIS A 106 5.58 10.36 -0.28
CA HIS A 106 6.65 9.71 -1.03
C HIS A 106 6.57 8.21 -0.77
N LEU A 107 6.71 7.41 -1.81
CA LEU A 107 6.61 5.96 -1.72
C LEU A 107 7.81 5.31 -2.40
N SER A 108 8.42 4.35 -1.72
CA SER A 108 9.36 3.42 -2.32
C SER A 108 8.92 2.00 -1.98
N ILE A 109 8.86 1.13 -2.97
CA ILE A 109 8.51 -0.27 -2.78
C ILE A 109 9.53 -1.17 -3.45
N THR A 110 9.77 -2.31 -2.83
CA THR A 110 10.64 -3.35 -3.39
C THR A 110 10.13 -4.71 -2.95
N HIS A 111 10.45 -5.73 -3.71
CA HIS A 111 10.14 -7.10 -3.32
C HIS A 111 11.14 -8.09 -3.89
N THR A 112 11.32 -9.17 -3.18
CA THR A 112 11.98 -10.39 -3.62
C THR A 112 10.94 -11.52 -3.64
N ASP A 113 11.37 -12.74 -3.88
CA ASP A 113 10.47 -13.90 -3.76
C ASP A 113 10.04 -14.14 -2.31
N LEU A 114 10.79 -13.62 -1.33
CA LEU A 114 10.58 -13.88 0.09
C LEU A 114 9.85 -12.75 0.81
N VAL A 115 10.11 -11.50 0.45
CA VAL A 115 9.61 -10.35 1.19
C VAL A 115 9.25 -9.20 0.27
N ALA A 116 8.17 -8.50 0.62
CA ALA A 116 7.77 -7.24 -0.01
C ALA A 116 7.87 -6.14 1.03
N ILE A 117 8.45 -5.00 0.66
CA ILE A 117 8.70 -3.88 1.57
C ILE A 117 8.16 -2.60 0.94
N ALA A 118 7.50 -1.79 1.76
CA ALA A 118 7.10 -0.44 1.39
C ALA A 118 7.64 0.55 2.41
N HIS A 119 8.14 1.66 1.92
CA HIS A 119 8.62 2.77 2.74
C HIS A 119 7.88 4.03 2.31
N VAL A 120 7.31 4.74 3.28
CA VAL A 120 6.50 5.94 3.06
C VAL A 120 7.08 7.08 3.88
N VAL A 121 7.22 8.24 3.23
CA VAL A 121 7.55 9.50 3.90
C VAL A 121 6.42 10.47 3.63
N ALA A 122 5.90 11.08 4.69
CA ALA A 122 4.82 12.06 4.64
C ALA A 122 5.35 13.45 5.00
N GLU A 123 5.05 14.44 4.16
CA GLU A 123 5.43 15.84 4.37
C GLU A 123 4.23 16.75 4.44
#